data_cb666cbea8c7a18e853880f2ce6be6f5
#
_entry.id   cb666cbea8c7a18e853880f2ce6be6f5
#
_cell.length_a   1.000
_cell.length_b   1.000
_cell.length_c   1.000
_cell.angle_alpha   90.00
_cell.angle_beta   90.00
_cell.angle_gamma   90.00
#
_symmetry.space_group_name_H-M   'P 1'
#
loop_
_entity.id
_entity.type
_entity.pdbx_description
1 polymer ?
#
loop_
_entity_poly.entity_id
_entity_poly.type
_entity_poly.pdbx_seq_one_letter_code
_entity_poly.pdbx_strand_id
1 'polypeptide(L)'
;MKSMGYMIDVQGTLIDDKYKSPICGSIEVIEKLYRLGTPFVIVTNNTKQDSKKFKSYLRKLGYLFDDIQYIDPLMVLDTILPPTSVAAYGTSQFLTLLKERGYRLDFKNPEAVLVSIKADYTNDEYAQMIELILNGAKLVGMHKTSIYVKHNRRYPGVGAILKMVSFATGCEFQVVGKPSLSFYTQALEKLRIQNKSISFERVEMISDDLVGDLTGAKELGMKTSLVLTGKISSVEEVKSIVKVGADRVAKSIKDLFD
;
A
#
# COMPACT_ATOMS: atom_id res chain seq x y z
N MET A 1 15.50 -16.51 13.69
CA MET A 1 16.13 -16.76 12.38
C MET A 1 16.44 -15.43 11.71
N LYS A 2 17.53 -15.29 10.98
CA LYS A 2 17.85 -14.07 10.20
C LYS A 2 16.87 -13.98 9.01
N SER A 3 16.39 -12.78 8.69
CA SER A 3 15.53 -12.55 7.52
C SER A 3 16.28 -12.88 6.24
N MET A 4 15.60 -13.45 5.26
CA MET A 4 16.18 -13.81 3.96
C MET A 4 15.74 -12.83 2.85
N GLY A 5 14.71 -12.02 3.11
CA GLY A 5 14.20 -11.02 2.18
C GLY A 5 13.49 -9.89 2.92
N TYR A 6 13.33 -8.77 2.23
CA TYR A 6 12.74 -7.56 2.78
C TYR A 6 11.59 -7.07 1.92
N MET A 7 10.49 -6.67 2.55
CA MET A 7 9.46 -5.80 1.96
C MET A 7 9.62 -4.42 2.59
N ILE A 8 9.84 -3.39 1.79
CA ILE A 8 10.22 -2.06 2.28
C ILE A 8 9.20 -1.05 1.76
N ASP A 9 8.49 -0.40 2.69
CA ASP A 9 7.57 0.67 2.33
C ASP A 9 8.30 1.91 1.79
N VAL A 10 7.56 2.79 1.11
CA VAL A 10 8.10 3.99 0.46
C VAL A 10 7.88 5.24 1.29
N GLN A 11 6.61 5.60 1.53
CA GLN A 11 6.25 6.86 2.18
C GLN A 11 6.52 6.75 3.69
N GLY A 12 7.29 7.71 4.25
CA GLY A 12 7.67 7.68 5.66
C GLY A 12 8.79 6.68 5.99
N THR A 13 9.25 5.87 5.02
CA THR A 13 10.28 4.84 5.18
C THR A 13 11.50 5.10 4.29
N LEU A 14 11.30 5.25 2.99
CA LEU A 14 12.35 5.60 2.02
C LEU A 14 12.35 7.10 1.69
N ILE A 15 11.17 7.69 1.51
CA ILE A 15 10.99 9.12 1.24
C ILE A 15 10.09 9.75 2.29
N ASP A 16 10.37 11.00 2.66
CA ASP A 16 9.52 11.74 3.58
C ASP A 16 8.17 12.10 2.95
N ASP A 17 7.14 12.25 3.80
CA ASP A 17 5.78 12.50 3.33
C ASP A 17 5.55 13.92 2.83
N LYS A 18 6.31 14.90 3.33
CA LYS A 18 6.10 16.32 3.07
C LYS A 18 6.80 16.78 1.79
N TYR A 19 8.10 16.54 1.72
CA TYR A 19 8.95 17.03 0.62
C TYR A 19 9.19 15.98 -0.45
N LYS A 20 8.83 14.71 -0.17
CA LYS A 20 9.05 13.56 -1.05
C LYS A 20 10.54 13.35 -1.40
N SER A 21 11.43 13.84 -0.53
CA SER A 21 12.87 13.65 -0.62
C SER A 21 13.32 12.36 0.07
N PRO A 22 14.47 11.79 -0.30
CA PRO A 22 15.00 10.62 0.37
C PRO A 22 15.24 10.85 1.86
N ILE A 23 14.84 9.90 2.68
CA ILE A 23 15.19 9.87 4.10
C ILE A 23 16.68 9.51 4.22
N CYS A 24 17.37 10.17 5.14
CA CYS A 24 18.82 10.00 5.31
C CYS A 24 19.21 8.53 5.48
N GLY A 25 20.14 8.06 4.65
CA GLY A 25 20.64 6.68 4.61
C GLY A 25 19.75 5.67 3.87
N SER A 26 18.56 6.07 3.39
CA SER A 26 17.65 5.14 2.71
C SER A 26 18.15 4.70 1.35
N ILE A 27 18.83 5.61 0.61
CA ILE A 27 19.42 5.29 -0.70
C ILE A 27 20.54 4.27 -0.51
N GLU A 28 21.43 4.50 0.45
CA GLU A 28 22.57 3.64 0.75
C GLU A 28 22.13 2.23 1.17
N VAL A 29 21.02 2.12 1.94
CA VAL A 29 20.44 0.83 2.31
C VAL A 29 19.97 0.07 1.07
N ILE A 30 19.18 0.69 0.19
CA ILE A 30 18.67 0.05 -1.03
C ILE A 30 19.85 -0.33 -1.95
N GLU A 31 20.83 0.54 -2.11
CA GLU A 31 22.05 0.24 -2.89
C GLU A 31 22.82 -0.95 -2.31
N LYS A 32 23.00 -1.00 -0.98
CA LYS A 32 23.66 -2.11 -0.26
C LYS A 32 22.94 -3.44 -0.52
N LEU A 33 21.60 -3.46 -0.37
CA LEU A 33 20.79 -4.66 -0.63
C LEU A 33 20.91 -5.11 -2.09
N TYR A 34 20.82 -4.19 -3.03
CA TYR A 34 20.92 -4.46 -4.46
C TYR A 34 22.30 -5.04 -4.82
N ARG A 35 23.39 -4.39 -4.39
CA ARG A 35 24.78 -4.82 -4.70
C ARG A 35 25.13 -6.17 -4.06
N LEU A 36 24.58 -6.47 -2.88
CA LEU A 36 24.79 -7.76 -2.19
C LEU A 36 23.88 -8.87 -2.73
N GLY A 37 22.99 -8.58 -3.68
CA GLY A 37 22.00 -9.55 -4.16
C GLY A 37 21.04 -10.03 -3.06
N THR A 38 20.85 -9.23 -1.99
CA THR A 38 19.90 -9.54 -0.94
C THR A 38 18.48 -9.33 -1.45
N PRO A 39 17.58 -10.33 -1.43
CA PRO A 39 16.23 -10.20 -1.95
C PRO A 39 15.44 -9.10 -1.24
N PHE A 40 14.88 -8.17 -1.99
CA PHE A 40 13.97 -7.16 -1.48
C PHE A 40 12.91 -6.76 -2.51
N VAL A 41 11.80 -6.22 -2.02
CA VAL A 41 10.74 -5.60 -2.84
C VAL A 41 10.31 -4.30 -2.17
N ILE A 42 10.36 -3.23 -2.93
CA ILE A 42 9.79 -1.93 -2.57
C ILE A 42 8.27 -2.04 -2.73
N VAL A 43 7.53 -1.83 -1.65
CA VAL A 43 6.07 -1.96 -1.59
C VAL A 43 5.44 -0.61 -1.26
N THR A 44 4.38 -0.21 -1.95
CA THR A 44 3.72 1.07 -1.70
C THR A 44 2.23 0.99 -1.95
N ASN A 45 1.43 1.84 -1.28
CA ASN A 45 0.01 2.06 -1.57
C ASN A 45 -0.22 3.24 -2.53
N ASN A 46 0.77 3.58 -3.37
CA ASN A 46 0.60 4.63 -4.37
C ASN A 46 -0.45 4.24 -5.43
N THR A 47 -1.49 5.07 -5.55
CA THR A 47 -2.55 4.97 -6.56
C THR A 47 -2.74 6.27 -7.33
N LYS A 48 -1.90 7.28 -7.03
CA LYS A 48 -2.00 8.63 -7.61
C LYS A 48 -1.20 8.77 -8.90
N GLN A 49 -0.19 7.95 -9.10
CA GLN A 49 0.68 7.97 -10.27
C GLN A 49 0.75 6.57 -10.87
N ASP A 50 0.89 6.50 -12.19
CA ASP A 50 1.20 5.27 -12.89
C ASP A 50 2.46 4.60 -12.35
N SER A 51 2.47 3.28 -12.29
CA SER A 51 3.57 2.48 -11.73
C SER A 51 4.91 2.75 -12.41
N LYS A 52 4.93 2.96 -13.75
CA LYS A 52 6.18 3.28 -14.49
C LYS A 52 6.70 4.66 -14.12
N LYS A 53 5.80 5.66 -14.03
CA LYS A 53 6.17 7.04 -13.65
C LYS A 53 6.70 7.07 -12.21
N PHE A 54 6.07 6.35 -11.28
CA PHE A 54 6.51 6.33 -9.89
C PHE A 54 7.85 5.59 -9.71
N LYS A 55 8.06 4.46 -10.40
CA LYS A 55 9.37 3.78 -10.45
C LYS A 55 10.47 4.70 -11.00
N SER A 56 10.19 5.39 -12.13
CA SER A 56 11.14 6.38 -12.70
C SER A 56 11.44 7.51 -11.72
N TYR A 57 10.46 7.97 -10.96
CA TYR A 57 10.66 8.99 -9.94
C TYR A 57 11.60 8.49 -8.83
N LEU A 58 11.38 7.30 -8.27
CA LEU A 58 12.26 6.73 -7.24
C LEU A 58 13.70 6.54 -7.76
N ARG A 59 13.86 6.06 -9.01
CA ARG A 59 15.19 5.93 -9.63
C ARG A 59 15.89 7.29 -9.81
N LYS A 60 15.16 8.34 -10.17
CA LYS A 60 15.70 9.72 -10.25
C LYS A 60 16.14 10.27 -8.89
N LEU A 61 15.54 9.81 -7.79
CA LEU A 61 15.99 10.14 -6.43
C LEU A 61 17.26 9.39 -6.03
N GLY A 62 17.73 8.41 -6.81
CA GLY A 62 18.95 7.64 -6.57
C GLY A 62 18.72 6.20 -6.11
N TYR A 63 17.47 5.73 -5.96
CA TYR A 63 17.21 4.34 -5.56
C TYR A 63 17.53 3.36 -6.68
N LEU A 64 18.39 2.39 -6.38
CA LEU A 64 18.82 1.35 -7.30
C LEU A 64 17.98 0.08 -7.13
N PHE A 65 17.10 -0.21 -8.09
CA PHE A 65 16.26 -1.40 -8.12
C PHE A 65 15.76 -1.72 -9.52
N ASP A 66 15.49 -2.99 -9.78
CA ASP A 66 14.87 -3.50 -11.00
C ASP A 66 13.35 -3.56 -10.88
N ASP A 67 12.65 -3.79 -12.00
CA ASP A 67 11.19 -3.87 -12.04
C ASP A 67 10.63 -5.01 -11.20
N ILE A 68 11.42 -6.09 -11.00
CA ILE A 68 11.04 -7.20 -10.14
C ILE A 68 11.00 -6.79 -8.65
N GLN A 69 11.76 -5.78 -8.27
CA GLN A 69 11.89 -5.30 -6.89
C GLN A 69 10.91 -4.16 -6.54
N TYR A 70 9.78 -4.08 -7.25
CA TYR A 70 8.76 -3.07 -7.00
C TYR A 70 7.35 -3.62 -7.19
N ILE A 71 6.42 -3.19 -6.33
CA ILE A 71 4.99 -3.49 -6.45
C ILE A 71 4.12 -2.36 -5.85
N ASP A 72 3.00 -2.08 -6.51
CA ASP A 72 1.96 -1.17 -6.04
C ASP A 72 0.55 -1.73 -6.34
N PRO A 73 -0.52 -1.11 -5.82
CA PRO A 73 -1.88 -1.61 -6.01
C PRO A 73 -2.33 -1.64 -7.47
N LEU A 74 -1.81 -0.77 -8.33
CA LEU A 74 -2.18 -0.77 -9.76
C LEU A 74 -1.67 -2.02 -10.48
N MET A 75 -0.53 -2.59 -10.02
CA MET A 75 0.01 -3.84 -10.56
C MET A 75 -0.81 -5.06 -10.10
N VAL A 76 -1.40 -4.99 -8.90
CA VAL A 76 -2.20 -6.07 -8.30
C VAL A 76 -3.65 -6.02 -8.77
N LEU A 77 -4.17 -4.84 -9.11
CA LEU A 77 -5.57 -4.63 -9.46
C LEU A 77 -6.03 -5.57 -10.59
N ASP A 78 -5.26 -5.68 -11.65
CA ASP A 78 -5.65 -6.48 -12.82
C ASP A 78 -5.76 -7.98 -12.52
N THR A 79 -5.15 -8.47 -11.47
CA THR A 79 -5.26 -9.87 -11.03
C THR A 79 -6.47 -10.13 -10.14
N ILE A 80 -6.95 -9.11 -9.44
CA ILE A 80 -8.13 -9.17 -8.57
C ILE A 80 -9.40 -8.84 -9.36
N LEU A 81 -9.31 -7.81 -10.18
CA LEU A 81 -10.38 -7.30 -11.02
C LEU A 81 -9.79 -7.02 -12.41
N PRO A 82 -9.81 -7.96 -13.35
CA PRO A 82 -9.38 -7.72 -14.72
C PRO A 82 -10.12 -6.54 -15.35
N PRO A 83 -9.56 -5.83 -16.36
CA PRO A 83 -10.22 -4.70 -16.99
C PRO A 83 -11.65 -5.00 -17.39
N THR A 84 -12.59 -4.26 -16.81
CA THR A 84 -14.04 -4.43 -16.96
C THR A 84 -14.77 -3.10 -16.77
N SER A 85 -16.10 -3.12 -16.64
CA SER A 85 -16.90 -1.93 -16.29
C SER A 85 -16.84 -1.67 -14.78
N VAL A 86 -16.52 -0.44 -14.40
CA VAL A 86 -16.39 -0.05 -12.99
C VAL A 86 -17.02 1.32 -12.72
N ALA A 87 -17.72 1.45 -11.60
CA ALA A 87 -18.00 2.75 -11.00
C ALA A 87 -16.81 3.12 -10.10
N ALA A 88 -15.91 3.96 -10.59
CA ALA A 88 -14.69 4.28 -9.90
C ALA A 88 -14.75 5.65 -9.23
N TYR A 89 -14.38 5.68 -7.96
CA TYR A 89 -14.35 6.87 -7.11
C TYR A 89 -12.93 7.11 -6.61
N GLY A 90 -12.36 8.24 -7.02
CA GLY A 90 -10.98 8.61 -6.73
C GLY A 90 -10.62 9.95 -7.35
N THR A 91 -9.32 10.29 -7.37
CA THR A 91 -8.84 11.50 -8.04
C THR A 91 -9.00 11.40 -9.56
N SER A 92 -9.02 12.55 -10.26
CA SER A 92 -9.06 12.57 -11.73
C SER A 92 -7.91 11.78 -12.37
N GLN A 93 -6.71 11.83 -11.77
CA GLN A 93 -5.56 11.05 -12.22
C GLN A 93 -5.82 9.54 -12.12
N PHE A 94 -6.43 9.09 -11.02
CA PHE A 94 -6.78 7.67 -10.86
C PHE A 94 -7.78 7.21 -11.90
N LEU A 95 -8.81 8.01 -12.19
CA LEU A 95 -9.80 7.68 -13.23
C LEU A 95 -9.18 7.62 -14.64
N THR A 96 -8.24 8.51 -14.93
CA THR A 96 -7.47 8.48 -16.19
C THR A 96 -6.64 7.21 -16.29
N LEU A 97 -5.91 6.85 -15.23
CA LEU A 97 -5.11 5.63 -15.18
C LEU A 97 -5.94 4.36 -15.40
N LEU A 98 -7.15 4.30 -14.84
CA LEU A 98 -8.05 3.17 -15.08
C LEU A 98 -8.44 3.05 -16.55
N LYS A 99 -8.80 4.17 -17.21
CA LYS A 99 -9.10 4.19 -18.64
C LYS A 99 -7.92 3.75 -19.50
N GLU A 100 -6.71 4.24 -19.21
CA GLU A 100 -5.48 3.85 -19.89
C GLU A 100 -5.16 2.35 -19.73
N ARG A 101 -5.64 1.73 -18.64
CA ARG A 101 -5.51 0.29 -18.37
C ARG A 101 -6.66 -0.55 -18.92
N GLY A 102 -7.60 0.05 -19.67
CA GLY A 102 -8.71 -0.65 -20.32
C GLY A 102 -9.98 -0.80 -19.47
N TYR A 103 -10.05 -0.19 -18.27
CA TYR A 103 -11.30 -0.14 -17.51
C TYR A 103 -12.29 0.84 -18.13
N ARG A 104 -13.54 0.43 -18.22
CA ARG A 104 -14.64 1.27 -18.69
C ARG A 104 -15.37 1.87 -17.48
N LEU A 105 -15.43 3.20 -17.40
CA LEU A 105 -16.23 3.84 -16.35
C LEU A 105 -17.72 3.72 -16.67
N ASP A 106 -18.47 3.12 -15.76
CA ASP A 106 -19.91 2.88 -15.87
C ASP A 106 -20.54 3.07 -14.48
N PHE A 107 -21.43 4.06 -14.36
CA PHE A 107 -22.12 4.38 -13.12
C PHE A 107 -23.59 3.94 -13.14
N LYS A 108 -23.99 3.10 -14.11
CA LYS A 108 -25.35 2.54 -14.23
C LYS A 108 -25.38 1.04 -13.95
N ASN A 109 -24.46 0.29 -14.56
CA ASN A 109 -24.41 -1.16 -14.42
C ASN A 109 -22.96 -1.68 -14.41
N PRO A 110 -22.16 -1.31 -13.40
CA PRO A 110 -20.77 -1.74 -13.30
C PRO A 110 -20.66 -3.16 -12.73
N GLU A 111 -19.61 -3.86 -13.08
CA GLU A 111 -19.18 -5.10 -12.42
C GLU A 111 -18.71 -4.87 -10.99
N ALA A 112 -18.08 -3.70 -10.76
CA ALA A 112 -17.54 -3.36 -9.45
C ALA A 112 -17.60 -1.85 -9.16
N VAL A 113 -17.78 -1.52 -7.89
CA VAL A 113 -17.51 -0.21 -7.29
C VAL A 113 -16.07 -0.21 -6.84
N LEU A 114 -15.24 0.65 -7.43
CA LEU A 114 -13.82 0.75 -7.14
C LEU A 114 -13.51 2.04 -6.38
N VAL A 115 -13.06 1.91 -5.12
CA VAL A 115 -12.84 3.05 -4.22
C VAL A 115 -11.35 3.32 -4.05
N SER A 116 -10.92 4.54 -4.38
CA SER A 116 -9.56 5.04 -4.17
C SER A 116 -9.58 6.32 -3.34
N ILE A 117 -8.41 6.89 -3.05
CA ILE A 117 -8.31 8.09 -2.22
C ILE A 117 -8.90 9.33 -2.94
N LYS A 118 -9.73 10.06 -2.22
CA LYS A 118 -10.34 11.32 -2.65
C LYS A 118 -10.68 12.16 -1.39
N ALA A 119 -10.49 13.46 -1.44
CA ALA A 119 -10.72 14.33 -0.28
C ALA A 119 -12.14 14.89 -0.18
N ASP A 120 -12.84 14.91 -1.31
CA ASP A 120 -14.10 15.61 -1.54
C ASP A 120 -15.24 14.63 -1.91
N TYR A 121 -15.31 13.51 -1.21
CA TYR A 121 -16.45 12.60 -1.31
C TYR A 121 -17.74 13.29 -0.90
N THR A 122 -18.81 13.09 -1.69
CA THR A 122 -20.15 13.62 -1.42
C THR A 122 -21.09 12.55 -0.90
N ASN A 123 -22.17 12.97 -0.22
CA ASN A 123 -23.21 12.05 0.20
C ASN A 123 -23.89 11.35 -1.00
N ASP A 124 -24.02 12.04 -2.13
CA ASP A 124 -24.59 11.45 -3.35
C ASP A 124 -23.71 10.34 -3.93
N GLU A 125 -22.38 10.51 -3.87
CA GLU A 125 -21.45 9.44 -4.24
C GLU A 125 -21.57 8.23 -3.30
N TYR A 126 -21.73 8.44 -2.01
CA TYR A 126 -21.97 7.34 -1.06
C TYR A 126 -23.29 6.64 -1.32
N ALA A 127 -24.38 7.40 -1.55
CA ALA A 127 -25.67 6.82 -1.93
C ALA A 127 -25.57 6.01 -3.23
N GLN A 128 -24.89 6.54 -4.25
CA GLN A 128 -24.67 5.82 -5.52
C GLN A 128 -23.86 4.54 -5.33
N MET A 129 -22.79 4.55 -4.52
CA MET A 129 -22.03 3.34 -4.19
C MET A 129 -22.93 2.27 -3.57
N ILE A 130 -23.78 2.66 -2.58
CA ILE A 130 -24.69 1.76 -1.90
C ILE A 130 -25.67 1.13 -2.88
N GLU A 131 -26.34 1.94 -3.71
CA GLU A 131 -27.29 1.46 -4.74
C GLU A 131 -26.63 0.47 -5.70
N LEU A 132 -25.44 0.79 -6.21
CA LEU A 132 -24.72 -0.09 -7.13
C LEU A 132 -24.34 -1.43 -6.47
N ILE A 133 -23.93 -1.41 -5.21
CA ILE A 133 -23.62 -2.63 -4.46
C ILE A 133 -24.89 -3.47 -4.19
N LEU A 134 -25.99 -2.85 -3.80
CA LEU A 134 -27.28 -3.52 -3.61
C LEU A 134 -27.80 -4.13 -4.93
N ASN A 135 -27.44 -3.55 -6.08
CA ASN A 135 -27.72 -4.08 -7.41
C ASN A 135 -26.71 -5.14 -7.89
N GLY A 136 -25.80 -5.61 -7.03
CA GLY A 136 -24.92 -6.74 -7.28
C GLY A 136 -23.50 -6.42 -7.72
N ALA A 137 -23.08 -5.15 -7.78
CA ALA A 137 -21.70 -4.79 -8.05
C ALA A 137 -20.78 -5.21 -6.89
N LYS A 138 -19.54 -5.65 -7.19
CA LYS A 138 -18.53 -5.98 -6.17
C LYS A 138 -17.97 -4.72 -5.55
N LEU A 139 -17.68 -4.72 -4.24
CA LEU A 139 -17.00 -3.62 -3.57
C LEU A 139 -15.48 -3.88 -3.48
N VAL A 140 -14.69 -3.02 -4.13
CA VAL A 140 -13.23 -3.15 -4.21
C VAL A 140 -12.57 -1.85 -3.80
N GLY A 141 -11.63 -1.91 -2.87
CA GLY A 141 -10.84 -0.76 -2.43
C GLY A 141 -9.37 -0.87 -2.83
N MET A 142 -8.79 0.24 -3.25
CA MET A 142 -7.39 0.27 -3.65
C MET A 142 -6.42 0.03 -2.47
N HIS A 143 -6.80 0.37 -1.24
CA HIS A 143 -6.08 0.07 0.01
C HIS A 143 -7.03 0.14 1.22
N LYS A 144 -6.54 -0.26 2.42
CA LYS A 144 -7.36 -0.33 3.64
C LYS A 144 -7.02 0.75 4.68
N THR A 145 -6.46 1.87 4.26
CA THR A 145 -6.11 2.96 5.17
C THR A 145 -7.36 3.53 5.86
N SER A 146 -7.33 3.63 7.19
CA SER A 146 -8.46 4.13 7.99
C SER A 146 -8.59 5.66 7.92
N ILE A 147 -7.46 6.36 7.99
CA ILE A 147 -7.39 7.83 8.00
C ILE A 147 -6.26 8.25 7.04
N TYR A 148 -6.43 9.39 6.37
CA TYR A 148 -5.34 10.09 5.72
C TYR A 148 -5.34 11.57 6.11
N VAL A 149 -4.17 12.20 6.05
CA VAL A 149 -3.98 13.61 6.41
C VAL A 149 -3.82 14.45 5.15
N LYS A 150 -4.57 15.58 5.07
CA LYS A 150 -4.43 16.60 4.04
C LYS A 150 -4.65 17.96 4.67
N HIS A 151 -3.75 18.92 4.44
CA HIS A 151 -3.82 20.28 5.01
C HIS A 151 -4.08 20.30 6.53
N ASN A 152 -3.33 19.49 7.28
CA ASN A 152 -3.45 19.31 8.75
C ASN A 152 -4.85 18.84 9.23
N ARG A 153 -5.69 18.31 8.32
CA ARG A 153 -6.97 17.69 8.65
C ARG A 153 -6.94 16.18 8.40
N ARG A 154 -7.62 15.43 9.27
CA ARG A 154 -7.81 13.99 9.13
C ARG A 154 -9.11 13.73 8.37
N TYR A 155 -9.02 12.93 7.31
CA TYR A 155 -10.14 12.51 6.48
C TYR A 155 -10.30 10.99 6.56
N PRO A 156 -11.54 10.47 6.34
CA PRO A 156 -11.75 9.04 6.19
C PRO A 156 -10.88 8.49 5.06
N GLY A 157 -10.11 7.46 5.36
CA GLY A 157 -9.37 6.71 4.35
C GLY A 157 -10.28 5.75 3.59
N VAL A 158 -9.76 5.13 2.54
CA VAL A 158 -10.51 4.17 1.73
C VAL A 158 -11.09 3.04 2.57
N GLY A 159 -10.32 2.51 3.53
CA GLY A 159 -10.81 1.45 4.43
C GLY A 159 -12.01 1.86 5.30
N ALA A 160 -12.10 3.13 5.70
CA ALA A 160 -13.26 3.63 6.44
C ALA A 160 -14.50 3.71 5.54
N ILE A 161 -14.33 4.17 4.28
CA ILE A 161 -15.41 4.21 3.27
C ILE A 161 -15.90 2.80 2.94
N LEU A 162 -14.97 1.86 2.71
CA LEU A 162 -15.33 0.46 2.45
C LEU A 162 -16.15 -0.15 3.59
N LYS A 163 -15.74 0.08 4.84
CA LYS A 163 -16.48 -0.40 6.02
C LYS A 163 -17.85 0.25 6.13
N MET A 164 -17.97 1.54 5.86
CA MET A 164 -19.25 2.24 5.86
C MET A 164 -20.21 1.67 4.81
N VAL A 165 -19.76 1.50 3.57
CA VAL A 165 -20.58 0.93 2.48
C VAL A 165 -20.92 -0.54 2.76
N SER A 166 -19.94 -1.32 3.22
CA SER A 166 -20.14 -2.72 3.62
C SER A 166 -21.15 -2.85 4.76
N PHE A 167 -21.07 -1.98 5.77
CA PHE A 167 -22.05 -1.96 6.86
C PHE A 167 -23.46 -1.63 6.39
N ALA A 168 -23.59 -0.64 5.48
CA ALA A 168 -24.88 -0.23 4.95
C ALA A 168 -25.55 -1.28 4.04
N THR A 169 -24.75 -2.07 3.31
CA THR A 169 -25.24 -3.02 2.30
C THR A 169 -25.20 -4.47 2.74
N GLY A 170 -24.47 -4.79 3.82
CA GLY A 170 -24.20 -6.17 4.24
C GLY A 170 -23.20 -6.92 3.34
N CYS A 171 -22.65 -6.28 2.31
CA CYS A 171 -21.70 -6.94 1.39
C CYS A 171 -20.27 -6.95 1.95
N GLU A 172 -19.49 -7.97 1.59
CA GLU A 172 -18.06 -7.99 1.83
C GLU A 172 -17.31 -7.12 0.80
N PHE A 173 -16.09 -6.71 1.14
CA PHE A 173 -15.22 -5.97 0.22
C PHE A 173 -13.86 -6.61 0.05
N GLN A 174 -13.26 -6.43 -1.10
CA GLN A 174 -11.89 -6.81 -1.40
C GLN A 174 -10.95 -5.59 -1.34
N VAL A 175 -9.70 -5.83 -0.98
CA VAL A 175 -8.65 -4.80 -0.93
C VAL A 175 -7.49 -5.19 -1.83
N VAL A 176 -7.10 -4.28 -2.70
CA VAL A 176 -6.02 -4.51 -3.69
C VAL A 176 -4.64 -4.32 -3.08
N GLY A 177 -4.42 -3.20 -2.38
CA GLY A 177 -3.13 -2.84 -1.80
C GLY A 177 -2.90 -3.38 -0.39
N LYS A 178 -1.82 -2.91 0.26
CA LYS A 178 -1.52 -3.25 1.65
C LYS A 178 -2.69 -2.88 2.58
N PRO A 179 -3.01 -3.68 3.59
CA PRO A 179 -2.36 -4.92 4.03
C PRO A 179 -3.04 -6.20 3.50
N SER A 180 -3.56 -6.22 2.27
CA SER A 180 -4.28 -7.40 1.77
C SER A 180 -3.35 -8.60 1.55
N LEU A 181 -3.88 -9.81 1.78
CA LEU A 181 -3.18 -11.05 1.50
C LEU A 181 -2.74 -11.13 0.04
N SER A 182 -3.61 -10.72 -0.92
CA SER A 182 -3.29 -10.73 -2.34
C SER A 182 -2.08 -9.87 -2.68
N PHE A 183 -1.96 -8.68 -2.07
CA PHE A 183 -0.82 -7.80 -2.25
C PHE A 183 0.47 -8.43 -1.72
N TYR A 184 0.46 -8.91 -0.48
CA TYR A 184 1.65 -9.52 0.12
C TYR A 184 2.04 -10.83 -0.57
N THR A 185 1.08 -11.63 -1.05
CA THR A 185 1.38 -12.84 -1.84
C THR A 185 2.11 -12.49 -3.14
N GLN A 186 1.65 -11.47 -3.88
CA GLN A 186 2.34 -11.04 -5.10
C GLN A 186 3.71 -10.41 -4.81
N ALA A 187 3.86 -9.69 -3.68
CA ALA A 187 5.17 -9.22 -3.24
C ALA A 187 6.11 -10.37 -2.88
N LEU A 188 5.59 -11.43 -2.24
CA LEU A 188 6.35 -12.66 -1.94
C LEU A 188 6.79 -13.37 -3.22
N GLU A 189 5.95 -13.47 -4.25
CA GLU A 189 6.34 -14.06 -5.53
C GLU A 189 7.50 -13.28 -6.18
N LYS A 190 7.52 -11.96 -6.07
CA LYS A 190 8.66 -11.15 -6.53
C LYS A 190 9.95 -11.42 -5.74
N LEU A 191 9.85 -11.69 -4.44
CA LEU A 191 10.99 -12.15 -3.64
C LEU A 191 11.43 -13.57 -4.04
N ARG A 192 10.48 -14.47 -4.34
CA ARG A 192 10.76 -15.84 -4.78
C ARG A 192 11.46 -15.93 -6.15
N ILE A 193 11.22 -14.98 -7.03
CA ILE A 193 11.98 -14.85 -8.28
C ILE A 193 13.45 -14.58 -7.98
N GLN A 194 13.76 -13.82 -6.93
CA GLN A 194 15.14 -13.53 -6.49
C GLN A 194 15.72 -14.67 -5.67
N ASN A 195 14.93 -15.36 -4.85
CA ASN A 195 15.33 -16.55 -4.08
C ASN A 195 14.11 -17.45 -3.79
N LYS A 196 14.04 -18.60 -4.44
CA LYS A 196 12.90 -19.55 -4.40
C LYS A 196 12.56 -20.07 -2.99
N SER A 197 13.49 -20.03 -2.04
CA SER A 197 13.30 -20.58 -0.69
C SER A 197 12.64 -19.59 0.29
N ILE A 198 12.26 -18.41 -0.15
CA ILE A 198 11.64 -17.39 0.71
C ILE A 198 10.18 -17.74 0.98
N SER A 199 9.79 -17.73 2.26
CA SER A 199 8.42 -17.78 2.75
C SER A 199 8.15 -16.54 3.63
N PHE A 200 6.91 -16.29 4.01
CA PHE A 200 6.56 -15.12 4.82
C PHE A 200 7.36 -15.06 6.13
N GLU A 201 7.60 -16.18 6.80
CA GLU A 201 8.33 -16.25 8.08
C GLU A 201 9.81 -15.84 7.93
N ARG A 202 10.32 -15.77 6.69
CA ARG A 202 11.67 -15.34 6.35
C ARG A 202 11.75 -13.94 5.76
N VAL A 203 10.61 -13.25 5.70
CA VAL A 203 10.51 -11.86 5.25
C VAL A 203 10.44 -10.92 6.43
N GLU A 204 11.10 -9.78 6.32
CA GLU A 204 10.94 -8.65 7.23
C GLU A 204 10.27 -7.50 6.50
N MET A 205 9.09 -7.07 7.01
CA MET A 205 8.39 -5.89 6.55
C MET A 205 8.88 -4.66 7.31
N ILE A 206 9.37 -3.67 6.60
CA ILE A 206 9.87 -2.40 7.15
C ILE A 206 8.93 -1.29 6.71
N SER A 207 8.34 -0.57 7.68
CA SER A 207 7.38 0.50 7.42
C SER A 207 7.29 1.48 8.60
N ASP A 208 6.81 2.68 8.36
CA ASP A 208 6.39 3.68 9.35
C ASP A 208 4.93 3.49 9.83
N ASP A 209 4.17 2.62 9.14
CA ASP A 209 2.74 2.40 9.40
C ASP A 209 2.49 1.10 10.19
N LEU A 210 2.48 1.23 11.52
CA LEU A 210 2.25 0.11 12.43
C LEU A 210 0.90 -0.58 12.17
N VAL A 211 -0.17 0.18 11.99
CA VAL A 211 -1.54 -0.34 11.87
C VAL A 211 -1.87 -0.75 10.43
N GLY A 212 -1.47 0.07 9.45
CA GLY A 212 -1.82 -0.14 8.05
C GLY A 212 -0.98 -1.18 7.35
N ASP A 213 0.27 -1.37 7.76
CA ASP A 213 1.21 -2.27 7.11
C ASP A 213 1.68 -3.41 8.02
N LEU A 214 2.26 -3.07 9.19
CA LEU A 214 2.95 -4.06 10.01
C LEU A 214 2.00 -5.07 10.67
N THR A 215 0.78 -4.66 11.03
CA THR A 215 -0.22 -5.59 11.59
C THR A 215 -0.53 -6.72 10.62
N GLY A 216 -0.89 -6.38 9.36
CA GLY A 216 -1.20 -7.40 8.37
C GLY A 216 0.01 -8.26 7.97
N ALA A 217 1.21 -7.67 7.95
CA ALA A 217 2.44 -8.43 7.73
C ALA A 217 2.69 -9.45 8.85
N LYS A 218 2.46 -9.05 10.10
CA LYS A 218 2.62 -9.92 11.28
C LYS A 218 1.61 -11.07 11.30
N GLU A 219 0.38 -10.81 10.90
CA GLU A 219 -0.67 -11.86 10.76
C GLU A 219 -0.28 -12.95 9.74
N LEU A 220 0.55 -12.61 8.75
CA LEU A 220 1.10 -13.53 7.77
C LEU A 220 2.41 -14.21 8.22
N GLY A 221 2.86 -13.98 9.44
CA GLY A 221 4.07 -14.56 10.01
C GLY A 221 5.37 -13.84 9.64
N MET A 222 5.31 -12.65 9.00
CA MET A 222 6.50 -11.86 8.71
C MET A 222 7.07 -11.24 9.99
N LYS A 223 8.37 -11.00 10.02
CA LYS A 223 8.98 -10.08 10.96
C LYS A 223 8.62 -8.66 10.60
N THR A 224 8.53 -7.80 11.61
CA THR A 224 8.09 -6.43 11.43
C THR A 224 9.07 -5.44 12.07
N SER A 225 9.47 -4.43 11.31
CA SER A 225 10.33 -3.33 11.78
C SER A 225 9.65 -1.99 11.54
N LEU A 226 9.37 -1.29 12.64
CA LEU A 226 8.83 0.07 12.62
C LEU A 226 9.97 1.08 12.54
N VAL A 227 9.89 2.01 11.58
CA VAL A 227 10.76 3.18 11.51
C VAL A 227 10.02 4.44 11.96
N LEU A 228 10.71 5.32 12.71
CA LEU A 228 10.11 6.52 13.30
C LEU A 228 10.29 7.76 12.41
N THR A 229 10.26 7.56 11.10
CA THR A 229 10.48 8.62 10.08
C THR A 229 9.22 9.10 9.37
N GLY A 230 8.04 8.59 9.76
CA GLY A 230 6.78 8.93 9.10
C GLY A 230 5.61 9.15 10.04
N LYS A 231 4.60 8.27 10.00
CA LYS A 231 3.35 8.42 10.76
C LYS A 231 3.53 8.39 12.27
N ILE A 232 4.50 7.65 12.74
CA ILE A 232 4.90 7.57 14.15
C ILE A 232 6.32 8.14 14.25
N SER A 233 6.50 9.13 15.12
CA SER A 233 7.76 9.88 15.25
C SER A 233 8.49 9.63 16.56
N SER A 234 7.86 8.94 17.53
CA SER A 234 8.46 8.65 18.82
C SER A 234 8.05 7.29 19.40
N VAL A 235 8.89 6.78 20.29
CA VAL A 235 8.62 5.52 21.03
C VAL A 235 7.43 5.67 21.98
N GLU A 236 7.18 6.87 22.48
CA GLU A 236 6.05 7.20 23.35
C GLU A 236 4.72 7.06 22.60
N GLU A 237 4.67 7.51 21.34
CA GLU A 237 3.51 7.30 20.46
C GLU A 237 3.28 5.80 20.22
N VAL A 238 4.33 5.01 20.03
CA VAL A 238 4.21 3.54 19.91
C VAL A 238 3.54 2.95 21.14
N LYS A 239 3.96 3.31 22.35
CA LYS A 239 3.40 2.79 23.61
C LYS A 239 1.91 3.07 23.75
N SER A 240 1.41 4.18 23.23
CA SER A 240 -0.01 4.55 23.27
C SER A 240 -0.88 3.74 22.28
N ILE A 241 -0.27 3.19 21.24
CA ILE A 241 -0.96 2.45 20.15
C ILE A 241 -0.89 0.92 20.40
N VAL A 242 -0.02 0.47 21.33
CA VAL A 242 0.39 -0.93 21.47
C VAL A 242 -0.68 -1.84 22.05
N LYS A 243 -1.49 -2.40 21.15
CA LYS A 243 -1.92 -3.82 21.24
C LYS A 243 -1.19 -4.70 20.19
N VAL A 244 -0.48 -4.12 19.23
CA VAL A 244 0.24 -4.84 18.16
C VAL A 244 1.64 -4.26 18.04
N GLY A 245 2.61 -4.81 18.77
CA GLY A 245 4.00 -4.35 18.73
C GLY A 245 4.71 -4.81 17.46
N ALA A 246 5.55 -3.94 16.86
CA ALA A 246 6.57 -4.35 15.93
C ALA A 246 7.64 -5.19 16.64
N ASP A 247 8.28 -6.12 15.92
CA ASP A 247 9.37 -6.95 16.50
C ASP A 247 10.64 -6.12 16.72
N ARG A 248 10.82 -5.06 15.92
CA ARG A 248 11.91 -4.08 16.05
C ARG A 248 11.36 -2.66 15.87
N VAL A 249 12.00 -1.70 16.55
CA VAL A 249 11.76 -0.26 16.37
C VAL A 249 13.11 0.42 16.15
N ALA A 250 13.22 1.25 15.11
CA ALA A 250 14.43 1.99 14.77
C ALA A 250 14.10 3.46 14.45
N LYS A 251 15.07 4.36 14.63
CA LYS A 251 14.87 5.78 14.28
C LYS A 251 14.66 5.96 12.78
N SER A 252 15.39 5.20 11.96
CA SER A 252 15.30 5.22 10.50
C SER A 252 15.58 3.84 9.92
N ILE A 253 15.36 3.67 8.61
CA ILE A 253 15.71 2.43 7.92
C ILE A 253 17.22 2.15 7.99
N LYS A 254 18.08 3.19 8.01
CA LYS A 254 19.53 3.04 8.12
C LYS A 254 19.92 2.25 9.36
N ASP A 255 19.33 2.59 10.52
CA ASP A 255 19.66 1.97 11.81
C ASP A 255 19.27 0.46 11.89
N LEU A 256 18.53 -0.05 10.93
CA LEU A 256 18.23 -1.48 10.81
C LEU A 256 19.33 -2.28 10.09
N PHE A 257 20.20 -1.60 9.34
CA PHE A 257 21.23 -2.20 8.47
C PHE A 257 22.67 -1.81 8.83
N ASP A 258 22.84 -0.96 9.85
CA ASP A 258 24.13 -0.69 10.52
C ASP A 258 24.43 -1.82 11.54
#